data_1b0a5a42386e931d4aa370892e8ac504
#
_entry.id   1b0a5a42386e931d4aa370892e8ac504
#
_cell.length_a   1.000
_cell.length_b   1.000
_cell.length_c   1.000
_cell.angle_alpha   90.00
_cell.angle_beta   90.00
_cell.angle_gamma   90.00
#
_symmetry.space_group_name_H-M   'P 1'
#
loop_
_entity.id
_entity.type
_entity.pdbx_description
1 polymer ?
#
loop_
_entity_poly.entity_id
_entity_poly.type
_entity_poly.pdbx_seq_one_letter_code
_entity_poly.pdbx_strand_id
1 'polypeptide(L)'
;MSPHHRKRGVGKRGVAKRSVSAVMSTAAVAALVALAPTSATADPAVPGDAAQQLADLNRQAEVLTERWHYARDQLSARRADLEQARADATAAQAAADRAKAVQGQYRGQVDLLTKASFQGARLHRLSALLVSDSPQDFLDQMSALDMLATDNKQALDRLTGAVAQTQHAEHSTSDAATRAAQAERDAARLEGDLTRSRVEMDRQIQVVTKRLAELTRQERAVYLFGGNIHFPINLVGTGTAVQAARIALTKQGSAYVWGGDGPITFDCSGLVKWAFEQAGMAGLPHSAEEQARMGRSVGRSDLQPGDLIALYSPISHIGIYVGDGLYVNAPQSGDVVKVVPVPWRQVTAMSRIG
;
A
#
# COMPACT_ATOMS: atom_id res chain seq x y z
N MET A 1 -28.55 62.98 -4.04
CA MET A 1 -29.05 61.69 -3.47
C MET A 1 -29.07 60.66 -4.59
N SER A 2 -28.01 59.88 -4.69
CA SER A 2 -27.89 58.77 -5.68
C SER A 2 -28.01 57.44 -4.95
N PRO A 3 -28.71 56.45 -5.49
CA PRO A 3 -28.58 55.09 -5.02
C PRO A 3 -27.66 54.28 -5.88
N HIS A 4 -26.73 53.55 -5.25
CA HIS A 4 -25.77 52.66 -5.80
C HIS A 4 -26.41 51.38 -6.40
N HIS A 5 -26.16 51.12 -7.66
CA HIS A 5 -26.44 49.84 -8.33
C HIS A 5 -25.36 48.79 -7.95
N ARG A 6 -25.77 47.81 -7.16
CA ARG A 6 -24.95 46.63 -6.82
C ARG A 6 -25.14 45.54 -7.89
N LYS A 7 -24.17 45.37 -8.79
CA LYS A 7 -24.13 44.24 -9.73
C LYS A 7 -23.78 42.97 -8.98
N ARG A 8 -24.65 41.96 -9.02
CA ARG A 8 -24.41 40.61 -8.54
C ARG A 8 -23.56 39.88 -9.61
N GLY A 9 -22.32 39.54 -9.28
CA GLY A 9 -21.45 38.65 -10.08
C GLY A 9 -21.89 37.21 -9.92
N VAL A 10 -22.21 36.58 -11.07
CA VAL A 10 -22.47 35.14 -11.16
C VAL A 10 -21.14 34.40 -11.06
N GLY A 11 -20.90 33.73 -9.93
CA GLY A 11 -19.72 32.90 -9.71
C GLY A 11 -19.80 31.63 -10.55
N LYS A 12 -18.95 31.51 -11.54
CA LYS A 12 -18.66 30.22 -12.22
C LYS A 12 -18.01 29.27 -11.24
N ARG A 13 -18.70 28.21 -10.86
CA ARG A 13 -18.13 27.10 -10.11
C ARG A 13 -17.15 26.34 -11.01
N GLY A 14 -15.87 26.64 -10.84
CA GLY A 14 -14.79 25.85 -11.41
C GLY A 14 -14.76 24.48 -10.76
N VAL A 15 -14.96 23.44 -11.54
CA VAL A 15 -14.70 22.04 -11.14
C VAL A 15 -13.20 21.90 -10.97
N ALA A 16 -12.73 21.86 -9.73
CA ALA A 16 -11.35 21.57 -9.41
C ALA A 16 -11.06 20.10 -9.77
N LYS A 17 -10.37 19.90 -10.89
CA LYS A 17 -9.68 18.63 -11.17
C LYS A 17 -8.61 18.44 -10.10
N ARG A 18 -8.87 17.56 -9.13
CA ARG A 18 -7.84 17.07 -8.23
C ARG A 18 -6.90 16.17 -9.04
N SER A 19 -5.83 16.75 -9.54
CA SER A 19 -4.66 16.01 -9.97
C SER A 19 -4.03 15.42 -8.72
N VAL A 20 -4.18 14.12 -8.53
CA VAL A 20 -3.39 13.35 -7.56
C VAL A 20 -1.99 13.26 -8.17
N SER A 21 -1.15 14.22 -7.83
CA SER A 21 0.29 14.11 -8.06
C SER A 21 0.82 13.06 -7.08
N ALA A 22 0.99 11.83 -7.56
CA ALA A 22 1.78 10.84 -6.86
C ALA A 22 3.22 11.35 -6.82
N VAL A 23 3.60 11.95 -5.69
CA VAL A 23 5.00 12.23 -5.39
C VAL A 23 5.68 10.88 -5.20
N MET A 24 6.38 10.42 -6.23
CA MET A 24 7.31 9.31 -6.13
C MET A 24 8.49 9.75 -5.26
N SER A 25 8.41 9.48 -3.97
CA SER A 25 9.57 9.48 -3.11
C SER A 25 10.38 8.22 -3.43
N THR A 26 11.29 8.32 -4.38
CA THR A 26 12.36 7.35 -4.56
C THR A 26 13.32 7.48 -3.38
N ALA A 27 12.98 6.85 -2.26
CA ALA A 27 13.95 6.60 -1.21
C ALA A 27 14.93 5.54 -1.74
N ALA A 28 16.03 6.00 -2.31
CA ALA A 28 17.17 5.17 -2.62
C ALA A 28 17.73 4.65 -1.29
N VAL A 29 17.36 3.42 -0.92
CA VAL A 29 18.01 2.69 0.18
C VAL A 29 19.32 2.13 -0.37
N ALA A 30 20.33 2.97 -0.48
CA ALA A 30 21.70 2.59 -0.69
C ALA A 30 22.55 3.18 0.44
N ALA A 31 22.44 2.55 1.62
CA ALA A 31 23.45 2.70 2.67
C ALA A 31 24.08 1.32 2.89
N LEU A 32 24.94 0.92 1.98
CA LEU A 32 25.96 -0.10 2.24
C LEU A 32 26.92 0.50 3.27
N VAL A 33 26.70 0.23 4.56
CA VAL A 33 27.73 0.36 5.56
C VAL A 33 28.67 -0.82 5.37
N ALA A 34 29.75 -0.60 4.64
CA ALA A 34 30.87 -1.52 4.59
C ALA A 34 31.53 -1.54 5.98
N LEU A 35 31.12 -2.48 6.84
CA LEU A 35 31.86 -2.82 8.05
C LEU A 35 33.09 -3.64 7.64
N ALA A 36 34.21 -2.98 7.52
CA ALA A 36 35.49 -3.67 7.43
C ALA A 36 35.67 -4.51 8.73
N PRO A 37 36.11 -5.78 8.63
CA PRO A 37 36.47 -6.55 9.83
C PRO A 37 37.75 -5.98 10.42
N THR A 38 37.64 -5.23 11.50
CA THR A 38 38.80 -4.93 12.34
C THR A 38 39.13 -6.22 13.09
N SER A 39 40.27 -6.80 12.78
CA SER A 39 40.89 -7.89 13.57
C SER A 39 41.30 -7.32 14.94
N ALA A 40 40.39 -7.35 15.89
CA ALA A 40 40.70 -7.04 17.27
C ALA A 40 41.36 -8.29 17.89
N THR A 41 42.63 -8.16 18.27
CA THR A 41 43.28 -9.07 19.22
C THR A 41 42.50 -9.01 20.54
N ALA A 42 41.87 -10.13 20.91
CA ALA A 42 41.03 -10.21 22.09
C ALA A 42 41.88 -10.12 23.36
N ASP A 43 41.81 -8.98 24.00
CA ASP A 43 42.11 -8.85 25.43
C ASP A 43 41.00 -9.61 26.21
N PRO A 44 41.25 -10.29 27.35
CA PRO A 44 40.23 -11.03 28.07
C PRO A 44 39.13 -10.06 28.54
N ALA A 45 37.98 -10.12 27.84
CA ALA A 45 36.88 -9.20 28.06
C ALA A 45 36.35 -9.29 29.49
N VAL A 46 36.17 -8.14 30.12
CA VAL A 46 35.45 -8.01 31.41
C VAL A 46 34.03 -8.58 31.19
N PRO A 47 33.45 -9.37 32.13
CA PRO A 47 32.16 -10.03 31.95
C PRO A 47 31.01 -9.15 31.48
N GLY A 48 31.10 -7.82 31.64
CA GLY A 48 30.13 -6.85 31.09
C GLY A 48 30.27 -6.55 29.60
N ASP A 49 31.47 -6.76 29.04
CA ASP A 49 31.79 -6.38 27.65
C ASP A 49 31.17 -7.34 26.62
N ALA A 50 31.17 -8.65 26.91
CA ALA A 50 30.56 -9.65 26.03
C ALA A 50 29.04 -9.52 25.96
N ALA A 51 28.38 -9.25 27.09
CA ALA A 51 26.96 -9.01 27.16
C ALA A 51 26.55 -7.73 26.39
N GLN A 52 27.36 -6.66 26.52
CA GLN A 52 27.14 -5.42 25.79
C GLN A 52 27.33 -5.59 24.28
N GLN A 53 28.39 -6.25 23.85
CA GLN A 53 28.64 -6.57 22.44
C GLN A 53 27.48 -7.39 21.84
N LEU A 54 26.97 -8.38 22.59
CA LEU A 54 25.81 -9.17 22.14
C LEU A 54 24.54 -8.33 22.06
N ALA A 55 24.30 -7.43 23.00
CA ALA A 55 23.16 -6.51 22.94
C ALA A 55 23.22 -5.61 21.70
N ASP A 56 24.40 -5.13 21.32
CA ASP A 56 24.59 -4.31 20.12
C ASP A 56 24.39 -5.12 18.84
N LEU A 57 24.90 -6.36 18.78
CA LEU A 57 24.64 -7.28 17.66
C LEU A 57 23.16 -7.63 17.53
N ASN A 58 22.48 -7.89 18.66
CA ASN A 58 21.05 -8.14 18.67
C ASN A 58 20.27 -6.95 18.13
N ARG A 59 20.59 -5.73 18.52
CA ARG A 59 19.97 -4.52 18.03
C ARG A 59 20.14 -4.34 16.51
N GLN A 60 21.35 -4.64 15.99
CA GLN A 60 21.58 -4.63 14.54
C GLN A 60 20.70 -5.66 13.83
N ALA A 61 20.56 -6.86 14.39
CA ALA A 61 19.67 -7.88 13.84
C ALA A 61 18.20 -7.46 13.90
N GLU A 62 17.75 -6.81 14.97
CA GLU A 62 16.39 -6.24 15.07
C GLU A 62 16.14 -5.21 13.97
N VAL A 63 17.04 -4.26 13.74
CA VAL A 63 16.92 -3.28 12.66
C VAL A 63 16.82 -3.95 11.28
N LEU A 64 17.59 -5.02 11.04
CA LEU A 64 17.52 -5.76 9.78
C LEU A 64 16.20 -6.52 9.64
N THR A 65 15.73 -7.13 10.72
CA THR A 65 14.45 -7.84 10.77
C THR A 65 13.29 -6.89 10.50
N GLU A 66 13.27 -5.74 11.15
CA GLU A 66 12.24 -4.72 10.92
C GLU A 66 12.25 -4.17 9.48
N ARG A 67 13.43 -3.94 8.90
CA ARG A 67 13.54 -3.58 7.48
C ARG A 67 13.02 -4.65 6.55
N TRP A 68 13.26 -5.91 6.89
CA TRP A 68 12.73 -7.03 6.13
C TRP A 68 11.22 -7.13 6.23
N HIS A 69 10.62 -6.96 7.43
CA HIS A 69 9.17 -6.92 7.62
C HIS A 69 8.54 -5.78 6.82
N TYR A 70 9.10 -4.57 6.94
CA TYR A 70 8.65 -3.42 6.16
C TYR A 70 8.67 -3.69 4.65
N ALA A 71 9.78 -4.22 4.13
CA ALA A 71 9.90 -4.55 2.71
C ALA A 71 8.89 -5.62 2.27
N ARG A 72 8.62 -6.62 3.13
CA ARG A 72 7.62 -7.67 2.89
C ARG A 72 6.21 -7.08 2.80
N ASP A 73 5.86 -6.19 3.72
CA ASP A 73 4.54 -5.55 3.75
C ASP A 73 4.38 -4.62 2.52
N GLN A 74 5.42 -3.88 2.14
CA GLN A 74 5.46 -3.10 0.90
C GLN A 74 5.30 -3.97 -0.36
N LEU A 75 5.95 -5.14 -0.42
CA LEU A 75 5.79 -6.06 -1.54
C LEU A 75 4.35 -6.58 -1.63
N SER A 76 3.72 -6.89 -0.50
CA SER A 76 2.31 -7.30 -0.47
C SER A 76 1.38 -6.22 -1.04
N ALA A 77 1.57 -4.96 -0.65
CA ALA A 77 0.82 -3.83 -1.19
C ALA A 77 1.06 -3.66 -2.71
N ARG A 78 2.32 -3.75 -3.16
CA ARG A 78 2.65 -3.65 -4.60
C ARG A 78 2.09 -4.80 -5.44
N ARG A 79 1.98 -5.99 -4.88
CA ARG A 79 1.31 -7.12 -5.56
C ARG A 79 -0.20 -6.86 -5.72
N ALA A 80 -0.85 -6.28 -4.73
CA ALA A 80 -2.25 -5.86 -4.85
C ALA A 80 -2.43 -4.78 -5.93
N ASP A 81 -1.56 -3.76 -5.96
CA ASP A 81 -1.53 -2.74 -7.02
C ASP A 81 -1.36 -3.36 -8.42
N LEU A 82 -0.49 -4.36 -8.54
CA LEU A 82 -0.26 -5.08 -9.80
C LEU A 82 -1.52 -5.83 -10.26
N GLU A 83 -2.18 -6.56 -9.37
CA GLU A 83 -3.42 -7.28 -9.71
C GLU A 83 -4.52 -6.30 -10.14
N GLN A 84 -4.65 -5.16 -9.47
CA GLN A 84 -5.59 -4.11 -9.89
C GLN A 84 -5.22 -3.55 -11.27
N ALA A 85 -3.95 -3.24 -11.51
CA ALA A 85 -3.50 -2.72 -12.80
C ALA A 85 -3.72 -3.72 -13.95
N ARG A 86 -3.55 -5.02 -13.71
CA ARG A 86 -3.85 -6.10 -14.67
C ARG A 86 -5.35 -6.19 -14.97
N ALA A 87 -6.18 -6.09 -13.94
CA ALA A 87 -7.64 -6.06 -14.10
C ALA A 87 -8.09 -4.84 -14.93
N ASP A 88 -7.53 -3.67 -14.65
CA ASP A 88 -7.79 -2.44 -15.40
C ASP A 88 -7.37 -2.56 -16.87
N ALA A 89 -6.21 -3.16 -17.15
CA ALA A 89 -5.73 -3.40 -18.51
C ALA A 89 -6.67 -4.35 -19.29
N THR A 90 -7.13 -5.40 -18.63
CA THR A 90 -8.11 -6.35 -19.22
C THR A 90 -9.44 -5.67 -19.52
N ALA A 91 -9.94 -4.86 -18.60
CA ALA A 91 -11.18 -4.11 -18.78
C ALA A 91 -11.07 -3.06 -19.91
N ALA A 92 -9.94 -2.35 -20.00
CA ALA A 92 -9.65 -1.40 -21.06
C ALA A 92 -9.59 -2.08 -22.42
N GLN A 93 -8.94 -3.23 -22.54
CA GLN A 93 -8.89 -4.03 -23.77
C GLN A 93 -10.29 -4.44 -24.21
N ALA A 94 -11.10 -4.98 -23.30
CA ALA A 94 -12.48 -5.36 -23.61
C ALA A 94 -13.35 -4.16 -24.04
N ALA A 95 -13.09 -2.96 -23.49
CA ALA A 95 -13.77 -1.73 -23.92
C ALA A 95 -13.34 -1.31 -25.33
N ALA A 96 -12.06 -1.41 -25.65
CA ALA A 96 -11.53 -1.12 -26.99
C ALA A 96 -12.12 -2.08 -28.06
N ASP A 97 -12.21 -3.36 -27.73
CA ASP A 97 -12.79 -4.37 -28.64
C ASP A 97 -14.28 -4.08 -28.91
N ARG A 98 -15.06 -3.69 -27.89
CA ARG A 98 -16.44 -3.26 -28.06
C ARG A 98 -16.56 -2.00 -28.92
N ALA A 99 -15.69 -1.01 -28.69
CA ALA A 99 -15.69 0.23 -29.47
C ALA A 99 -15.36 -0.04 -30.94
N LYS A 100 -14.39 -0.91 -31.22
CA LYS A 100 -14.06 -1.37 -32.60
C LYS A 100 -15.22 -2.08 -33.26
N ALA A 101 -15.95 -2.94 -32.57
CA ALA A 101 -17.12 -3.62 -33.09
C ALA A 101 -18.22 -2.62 -33.48
N VAL A 102 -18.51 -1.64 -32.63
CA VAL A 102 -19.49 -0.57 -32.91
C VAL A 102 -19.04 0.28 -34.11
N GLN A 103 -17.77 0.67 -34.16
CA GLN A 103 -17.18 1.39 -35.29
C GLN A 103 -17.36 0.59 -36.61
N GLY A 104 -17.09 -0.72 -36.57
CA GLY A 104 -17.28 -1.61 -37.73
C GLY A 104 -18.72 -1.63 -38.25
N GLN A 105 -19.71 -1.66 -37.34
CA GLN A 105 -21.13 -1.61 -37.71
C GLN A 105 -21.49 -0.31 -38.43
N TYR A 106 -21.10 0.85 -37.89
CA TYR A 106 -21.36 2.15 -38.50
C TYR A 106 -20.62 2.34 -39.81
N ARG A 107 -19.37 1.85 -39.91
CA ARG A 107 -18.62 1.86 -41.16
C ARG A 107 -19.35 1.06 -42.24
N GLY A 108 -19.86 -0.14 -41.94
CA GLY A 108 -20.63 -0.94 -42.87
C GLY A 108 -21.90 -0.21 -43.38
N GLN A 109 -22.59 0.52 -42.51
CA GLN A 109 -23.73 1.34 -42.89
C GLN A 109 -23.33 2.46 -43.86
N VAL A 110 -22.26 3.20 -43.57
CA VAL A 110 -21.76 4.29 -44.45
C VAL A 110 -21.28 3.74 -45.79
N ASP A 111 -20.63 2.58 -45.81
CA ASP A 111 -20.16 1.92 -47.06
C ASP A 111 -21.33 1.53 -47.95
N LEU A 112 -22.44 1.05 -47.37
CA LEU A 112 -23.67 0.76 -48.13
C LEU A 112 -24.29 2.05 -48.75
N LEU A 113 -24.35 3.14 -47.95
CA LEU A 113 -24.85 4.44 -48.42
C LEU A 113 -23.95 5.00 -49.54
N THR A 114 -22.65 4.85 -49.43
CA THR A 114 -21.69 5.28 -50.45
C THR A 114 -21.85 4.49 -51.74
N LYS A 115 -21.95 3.17 -51.68
CA LYS A 115 -22.20 2.31 -52.85
C LYS A 115 -23.52 2.69 -53.57
N ALA A 116 -24.60 2.87 -52.81
CA ALA A 116 -25.89 3.28 -53.36
C ALA A 116 -25.80 4.66 -54.05
N SER A 117 -25.01 5.56 -53.54
CA SER A 117 -24.80 6.89 -54.13
C SER A 117 -23.95 6.84 -55.42
N PHE A 118 -22.97 5.94 -55.52
CA PHE A 118 -22.12 5.75 -56.71
C PHE A 118 -22.82 5.02 -57.84
N GLN A 119 -23.76 4.14 -57.55
CA GLN A 119 -24.50 3.35 -58.57
C GLN A 119 -25.54 4.18 -59.37
N GLY A 120 -25.40 5.48 -59.43
CA GLY A 120 -26.21 6.36 -60.32
C GLY A 120 -27.55 6.81 -59.73
N ALA A 121 -27.89 6.43 -58.52
CA ALA A 121 -29.14 6.82 -57.85
C ALA A 121 -29.30 8.34 -57.69
N ARG A 122 -28.19 9.10 -57.66
CA ARG A 122 -28.22 10.58 -57.59
C ARG A 122 -28.69 11.22 -58.92
N LEU A 123 -28.19 10.73 -60.06
CA LEU A 123 -28.54 11.30 -61.38
C LEU A 123 -30.01 10.96 -61.75
N HIS A 124 -30.47 9.74 -61.45
CA HIS A 124 -31.87 9.38 -61.64
C HIS A 124 -32.85 10.14 -60.74
N ARG A 125 -32.46 10.43 -59.51
CA ARG A 125 -33.32 11.19 -58.57
C ARG A 125 -33.36 12.70 -58.92
N LEU A 126 -32.27 13.27 -59.36
CA LEU A 126 -32.26 14.66 -59.83
C LEU A 126 -33.03 14.84 -61.15
N SER A 127 -32.99 13.87 -62.09
CA SER A 127 -33.81 13.91 -63.31
C SER A 127 -35.29 13.68 -62.97
N ALA A 128 -35.62 12.86 -61.97
CA ALA A 128 -37.02 12.69 -61.54
C ALA A 128 -37.61 13.96 -60.89
N LEU A 129 -36.75 14.72 -60.16
CA LEU A 129 -37.13 16.03 -59.60
C LEU A 129 -37.44 17.11 -60.67
N LEU A 130 -36.83 16.99 -61.83
CA LEU A 130 -37.02 17.94 -62.94
C LEU A 130 -38.28 17.60 -63.77
N VAL A 131 -38.93 16.47 -63.52
CA VAL A 131 -40.11 15.98 -64.24
C VAL A 131 -41.29 15.71 -63.25
N SER A 132 -41.54 16.66 -62.35
CA SER A 132 -42.66 16.56 -61.42
C SER A 132 -43.93 17.07 -62.11
N ASP A 133 -45.00 16.27 -62.02
CA ASP A 133 -46.28 16.57 -62.70
C ASP A 133 -47.15 17.57 -61.90
N SER A 134 -46.80 17.89 -60.67
CA SER A 134 -47.46 18.86 -59.82
C SER A 134 -46.58 19.55 -58.80
N PRO A 135 -46.90 20.77 -58.32
CA PRO A 135 -46.20 21.44 -57.24
C PRO A 135 -46.15 20.61 -55.94
N GLN A 136 -47.18 19.81 -55.69
CA GLN A 136 -47.27 18.95 -54.51
C GLN A 136 -46.28 17.82 -54.62
N ASP A 137 -46.17 17.13 -55.74
CA ASP A 137 -45.19 16.06 -55.97
C ASP A 137 -43.74 16.58 -55.84
N PHE A 138 -43.49 17.82 -56.26
CA PHE A 138 -42.17 18.47 -56.05
C PHE A 138 -41.85 18.65 -54.57
N LEU A 139 -42.81 19.13 -53.76
CA LEU A 139 -42.61 19.32 -52.31
C LEU A 139 -42.45 17.98 -51.61
N ASP A 140 -43.14 16.95 -51.95
CA ASP A 140 -43.02 15.61 -51.38
C ASP A 140 -41.69 14.97 -51.75
N GLN A 141 -41.20 15.15 -52.97
CA GLN A 141 -39.83 14.72 -53.38
C GLN A 141 -38.75 15.50 -52.68
N MET A 142 -38.90 16.81 -52.49
CA MET A 142 -37.95 17.62 -51.71
C MET A 142 -37.88 17.18 -50.27
N SER A 143 -39.03 16.90 -49.63
CA SER A 143 -39.13 16.39 -48.27
C SER A 143 -38.45 15.01 -48.12
N ALA A 144 -38.60 14.13 -49.09
CA ALA A 144 -37.94 12.82 -49.09
C ALA A 144 -36.40 12.95 -49.23
N LEU A 145 -35.93 13.92 -50.05
CA LEU A 145 -34.48 14.19 -50.18
C LEU A 145 -33.88 14.80 -48.91
N ASP A 146 -34.61 15.69 -48.25
CA ASP A 146 -34.17 16.29 -46.99
C ASP A 146 -34.10 15.21 -45.87
N MET A 147 -35.08 14.32 -45.80
CA MET A 147 -35.07 13.18 -44.92
C MET A 147 -33.85 12.27 -45.15
N LEU A 148 -33.58 11.94 -46.44
CA LEU A 148 -32.41 11.12 -46.81
C LEU A 148 -31.09 11.83 -46.49
N ALA A 149 -31.00 13.13 -46.70
CA ALA A 149 -29.81 13.92 -46.35
C ALA A 149 -29.59 13.94 -44.84
N THR A 150 -30.65 14.05 -44.06
CA THR A 150 -30.61 13.97 -42.59
C THR A 150 -30.14 12.60 -42.10
N ASP A 151 -30.70 11.52 -42.69
CA ASP A 151 -30.28 10.15 -42.32
C ASP A 151 -28.81 9.89 -42.66
N ASN A 152 -28.33 10.33 -43.81
CA ASN A 152 -26.94 10.23 -44.21
C ASN A 152 -26.03 11.01 -43.26
N LYS A 153 -26.43 12.24 -42.89
CA LYS A 153 -25.70 13.04 -41.91
C LYS A 153 -25.60 12.33 -40.56
N GLN A 154 -26.73 11.79 -40.05
CA GLN A 154 -26.75 11.05 -38.81
C GLN A 154 -25.85 9.81 -38.86
N ALA A 155 -25.81 9.07 -39.95
CA ALA A 155 -24.93 7.92 -40.13
C ALA A 155 -23.44 8.31 -40.05
N LEU A 156 -23.05 9.43 -40.68
CA LEU A 156 -21.69 9.97 -40.63
C LEU A 156 -21.35 10.48 -39.23
N ASP A 157 -22.24 11.18 -38.55
CA ASP A 157 -22.06 11.66 -37.20
C ASP A 157 -21.82 10.48 -36.21
N ARG A 158 -22.61 9.39 -36.35
CA ARG A 158 -22.45 8.16 -35.58
C ARG A 158 -21.09 7.48 -35.84
N LEU A 159 -20.68 7.38 -37.11
CA LEU A 159 -19.37 6.81 -37.44
C LEU A 159 -18.23 7.67 -36.86
N THR A 160 -18.32 8.99 -37.00
CA THR A 160 -17.28 9.92 -36.44
C THR A 160 -17.22 9.79 -34.93
N GLY A 161 -18.33 9.73 -34.24
CA GLY A 161 -18.39 9.48 -32.80
C GLY A 161 -17.78 8.12 -32.39
N ALA A 162 -18.09 7.06 -33.15
CA ALA A 162 -17.55 5.73 -32.92
C ALA A 162 -16.03 5.66 -33.16
N VAL A 163 -15.50 6.35 -34.16
CA VAL A 163 -14.05 6.48 -34.41
C VAL A 163 -13.36 7.17 -33.21
N ALA A 164 -13.90 8.31 -32.77
CA ALA A 164 -13.35 9.03 -31.61
C ALA A 164 -13.37 8.16 -30.34
N GLN A 165 -14.46 7.42 -30.11
CA GLN A 165 -14.57 6.49 -28.98
C GLN A 165 -13.53 5.35 -29.06
N THR A 166 -13.30 4.79 -30.25
CA THR A 166 -12.28 3.74 -30.46
C THR A 166 -10.89 4.28 -30.18
N GLN A 167 -10.55 5.46 -30.69
CA GLN A 167 -9.24 6.09 -30.41
C GLN A 167 -9.03 6.33 -28.92
N HIS A 168 -10.04 6.84 -28.22
CA HIS A 168 -9.97 7.04 -26.78
C HIS A 168 -9.78 5.70 -26.04
N ALA A 169 -10.49 4.65 -26.43
CA ALA A 169 -10.36 3.33 -25.83
C ALA A 169 -8.96 2.70 -26.09
N GLU A 170 -8.40 2.89 -27.29
CA GLU A 170 -7.04 2.44 -27.62
C GLU A 170 -5.98 3.15 -26.77
N HIS A 171 -6.09 4.47 -26.59
CA HIS A 171 -5.19 5.22 -25.68
C HIS A 171 -5.33 4.71 -24.24
N SER A 172 -6.54 4.51 -23.75
CA SER A 172 -6.78 3.97 -22.41
C SER A 172 -6.15 2.59 -22.22
N THR A 173 -6.22 1.72 -23.24
CA THR A 173 -5.58 0.39 -23.22
C THR A 173 -4.06 0.49 -23.14
N SER A 174 -3.45 1.37 -23.94
CA SER A 174 -2.01 1.61 -23.92
C SER A 174 -1.52 2.11 -22.57
N ASP A 175 -2.25 3.07 -21.98
CA ASP A 175 -1.94 3.62 -20.67
C ASP A 175 -2.08 2.58 -19.55
N ALA A 176 -3.13 1.76 -19.60
CA ALA A 176 -3.35 0.70 -18.63
C ALA A 176 -2.29 -0.39 -18.73
N ALA A 177 -1.90 -0.80 -19.94
CA ALA A 177 -0.82 -1.76 -20.16
C ALA A 177 0.53 -1.24 -19.65
N THR A 178 0.81 0.04 -19.87
CA THR A 178 2.03 0.69 -19.37
C THR A 178 2.08 0.70 -17.84
N ARG A 179 0.97 1.03 -17.16
CA ARG A 179 0.87 0.99 -15.70
C ARG A 179 1.07 -0.43 -15.16
N ALA A 180 0.45 -1.43 -15.78
CA ALA A 180 0.61 -2.83 -15.38
C ALA A 180 2.07 -3.31 -15.51
N ALA A 181 2.72 -2.99 -16.63
CA ALA A 181 4.13 -3.33 -16.84
C ALA A 181 5.07 -2.60 -15.87
N GLN A 182 4.75 -1.38 -15.46
CA GLN A 182 5.52 -0.67 -14.44
C GLN A 182 5.33 -1.29 -13.05
N ALA A 183 4.09 -1.59 -12.66
CA ALA A 183 3.79 -2.25 -11.39
C ALA A 183 4.49 -3.62 -11.28
N GLU A 184 4.54 -4.37 -12.37
CA GLU A 184 5.25 -5.66 -12.43
C GLU A 184 6.76 -5.51 -12.20
N ARG A 185 7.41 -4.55 -12.87
CA ARG A 185 8.84 -4.26 -12.67
C ARG A 185 9.13 -3.83 -11.23
N ASP A 186 8.27 -3.00 -10.65
CA ASP A 186 8.43 -2.52 -9.28
C ASP A 186 8.27 -3.64 -8.26
N ALA A 187 7.30 -4.52 -8.43
CA ALA A 187 7.12 -5.71 -7.60
C ALA A 187 8.31 -6.68 -7.70
N ALA A 188 8.80 -6.96 -8.92
CA ALA A 188 9.95 -7.84 -9.15
C ALA A 188 11.24 -7.29 -8.53
N ARG A 189 11.47 -5.97 -8.59
CA ARG A 189 12.61 -5.32 -7.94
C ARG A 189 12.55 -5.47 -6.43
N LEU A 190 11.40 -5.18 -5.82
CA LEU A 190 11.19 -5.34 -4.39
C LEU A 190 11.38 -6.79 -3.93
N GLU A 191 10.93 -7.77 -4.70
CA GLU A 191 11.13 -9.19 -4.41
C GLU A 191 12.62 -9.57 -4.40
N GLY A 192 13.39 -9.06 -5.36
CA GLY A 192 14.84 -9.22 -5.38
C GLY A 192 15.54 -8.57 -4.18
N ASP A 193 15.13 -7.36 -3.80
CA ASP A 193 15.65 -6.66 -2.63
C ASP A 193 15.30 -7.40 -1.33
N LEU A 194 14.08 -7.90 -1.22
CA LEU A 194 13.61 -8.68 -0.08
C LEU A 194 14.43 -9.97 0.10
N THR A 195 14.72 -10.67 -1.00
CA THR A 195 15.55 -11.89 -0.97
C THR A 195 16.95 -11.59 -0.45
N ARG A 196 17.59 -10.50 -0.92
CA ARG A 196 18.92 -10.08 -0.44
C ARG A 196 18.89 -9.70 1.04
N SER A 197 17.89 -8.94 1.46
CA SER A 197 17.70 -8.54 2.86
C SER A 197 17.49 -9.75 3.77
N ARG A 198 16.77 -10.77 3.30
CA ARG A 198 16.55 -12.02 4.03
C ARG A 198 17.87 -12.76 4.30
N VAL A 199 18.71 -12.90 3.28
CA VAL A 199 20.02 -13.58 3.43
C VAL A 199 20.90 -12.86 4.44
N GLU A 200 20.94 -11.52 4.40
CA GLU A 200 21.74 -10.75 5.36
C GLU A 200 21.17 -10.84 6.78
N MET A 201 19.85 -10.78 6.92
CA MET A 201 19.18 -10.97 8.21
C MET A 201 19.49 -12.35 8.81
N ASP A 202 19.33 -13.43 8.02
CA ASP A 202 19.60 -14.79 8.48
C ASP A 202 21.07 -14.95 8.90
N ARG A 203 22.03 -14.35 8.18
CA ARG A 203 23.44 -14.33 8.55
C ARG A 203 23.66 -13.65 9.90
N GLN A 204 23.06 -12.49 10.12
CA GLN A 204 23.19 -11.76 11.37
C GLN A 204 22.58 -12.52 12.56
N ILE A 205 21.42 -13.15 12.35
CA ILE A 205 20.76 -14.01 13.35
C ILE A 205 21.69 -15.16 13.76
N GLN A 206 22.38 -15.80 12.81
CA GLN A 206 23.35 -16.85 13.13
C GLN A 206 24.51 -16.34 13.99
N VAL A 207 25.03 -15.14 13.71
CA VAL A 207 26.07 -14.51 14.52
C VAL A 207 25.56 -14.28 15.96
N VAL A 208 24.38 -13.71 16.14
CA VAL A 208 23.78 -13.48 17.47
C VAL A 208 23.57 -14.81 18.19
N THR A 209 23.01 -15.81 17.54
CA THR A 209 22.75 -17.13 18.12
C THR A 209 24.03 -17.82 18.60
N LYS A 210 25.10 -17.77 17.78
CA LYS A 210 26.39 -18.31 18.15
C LYS A 210 26.96 -17.59 19.36
N ARG A 211 26.97 -16.27 19.38
CA ARG A 211 27.48 -15.47 20.50
C ARG A 211 26.68 -15.71 21.78
N LEU A 212 25.36 -15.82 21.68
CA LEU A 212 24.51 -16.15 22.82
C LEU A 212 24.85 -17.53 23.43
N ALA A 213 25.20 -18.52 22.61
CA ALA A 213 25.60 -19.84 23.06
C ALA A 213 26.97 -19.83 23.77
N GLU A 214 27.85 -18.90 23.41
CA GLU A 214 29.20 -18.74 24.01
C GLU A 214 29.18 -18.04 25.39
N LEU A 215 28.07 -17.35 25.76
CA LEU A 215 27.97 -16.66 27.05
C LEU A 215 27.98 -17.62 28.25
N THR A 216 28.71 -17.25 29.27
CA THR A 216 28.59 -17.86 30.60
C THR A 216 27.25 -17.59 31.25
N ARG A 217 26.91 -18.30 32.31
CA ARG A 217 25.65 -18.07 33.05
C ARG A 217 25.55 -16.63 33.58
N GLN A 218 26.65 -16.07 34.06
CA GLN A 218 26.68 -14.73 34.62
C GLN A 218 26.48 -13.66 33.53
N GLU A 219 27.20 -13.76 32.41
CA GLU A 219 27.04 -12.88 31.26
C GLU A 219 25.62 -12.95 30.67
N ARG A 220 25.05 -14.16 30.58
CA ARG A 220 23.68 -14.36 30.12
C ARG A 220 22.68 -13.69 31.06
N ALA A 221 22.87 -13.79 32.40
CA ALA A 221 22.01 -13.12 33.35
C ALA A 221 22.05 -11.59 33.21
N VAL A 222 23.22 -11.03 32.93
CA VAL A 222 23.38 -9.59 32.62
C VAL A 222 22.67 -9.21 31.30
N TYR A 223 22.82 -10.03 30.27
CA TYR A 223 22.23 -9.81 28.95
C TYR A 223 20.68 -9.86 28.97
N LEU A 224 20.10 -10.81 29.71
CA LEU A 224 18.67 -11.04 29.74
C LEU A 224 17.88 -10.08 30.62
N PHE A 225 18.49 -9.09 31.25
CA PHE A 225 17.85 -8.12 32.16
C PHE A 225 16.69 -8.75 32.97
N GLY A 226 16.93 -9.10 34.23
CA GLY A 226 16.02 -9.79 35.11
C GLY A 226 14.63 -9.13 35.23
N GLY A 227 13.75 -9.39 34.26
CA GLY A 227 12.33 -9.06 34.37
C GLY A 227 11.55 -10.24 34.93
N ASN A 228 10.48 -9.98 35.67
CA ASN A 228 9.60 -11.01 36.17
C ASN A 228 8.79 -11.57 34.98
N ILE A 229 8.90 -12.89 34.71
CA ILE A 229 8.21 -13.55 33.61
C ILE A 229 6.70 -13.74 33.86
N HIS A 230 6.24 -13.52 35.09
CA HIS A 230 4.83 -13.63 35.46
C HIS A 230 4.42 -12.44 36.34
N PHE A 231 4.00 -11.36 35.72
CA PHE A 231 3.49 -10.20 36.42
C PHE A 231 1.97 -10.20 36.33
N PRO A 232 1.22 -10.47 37.43
CA PRO A 232 -0.24 -10.45 37.41
C PRO A 232 -0.73 -8.99 37.31
N ILE A 233 -0.99 -8.52 36.10
CA ILE A 233 -1.55 -7.18 35.87
C ILE A 233 -3.05 -7.34 35.62
N ASN A 234 -3.85 -6.69 36.46
CA ASN A 234 -5.29 -6.61 36.25
C ASN A 234 -5.63 -5.33 35.48
N LEU A 235 -5.79 -5.44 34.16
CA LEU A 235 -6.13 -4.31 33.31
C LEU A 235 -7.60 -3.93 33.47
N VAL A 236 -7.85 -2.70 33.89
CA VAL A 236 -9.21 -2.13 33.93
C VAL A 236 -9.46 -1.41 32.60
N GLY A 237 -10.64 -1.57 32.02
CA GLY A 237 -11.06 -0.94 30.77
C GLY A 237 -11.64 -1.93 29.76
N THR A 238 -12.24 -1.39 28.73
CA THR A 238 -12.87 -2.10 27.62
C THR A 238 -12.30 -1.57 26.30
N GLY A 239 -12.54 -2.28 25.21
CA GLY A 239 -12.06 -1.92 23.88
C GLY A 239 -10.94 -2.84 23.38
N THR A 240 -10.74 -2.80 22.06
CA THR A 240 -9.84 -3.72 21.34
C THR A 240 -8.39 -3.61 21.83
N ALA A 241 -7.88 -2.40 22.06
CA ALA A 241 -6.51 -2.18 22.52
C ALA A 241 -6.25 -2.77 23.91
N VAL A 242 -7.19 -2.56 24.87
CA VAL A 242 -7.10 -3.16 26.20
C VAL A 242 -7.21 -4.69 26.14
N GLN A 243 -8.04 -5.20 25.25
CA GLN A 243 -8.16 -6.65 25.03
C GLN A 243 -6.87 -7.22 24.43
N ALA A 244 -6.24 -6.52 23.47
CA ALA A 244 -4.94 -6.91 22.92
C ALA A 244 -3.85 -6.95 24.00
N ALA A 245 -3.81 -5.97 24.91
CA ALA A 245 -2.90 -5.98 26.04
C ALA A 245 -3.13 -7.19 26.96
N ARG A 246 -4.40 -7.55 27.28
CA ARG A 246 -4.72 -8.75 28.06
C ARG A 246 -4.23 -10.02 27.36
N ILE A 247 -4.46 -10.13 26.06
CA ILE A 247 -4.04 -11.28 25.26
C ILE A 247 -2.50 -11.39 25.25
N ALA A 248 -1.78 -10.29 25.03
CA ALA A 248 -0.31 -10.26 25.09
C ALA A 248 0.21 -10.71 26.46
N LEU A 249 -0.42 -10.31 27.55
CA LEU A 249 -0.07 -10.74 28.91
C LEU A 249 -0.21 -12.25 29.10
N THR A 250 -1.11 -12.95 28.41
CA THR A 250 -1.22 -14.41 28.47
C THR A 250 -0.02 -15.13 27.85
N LYS A 251 0.81 -14.41 27.07
CA LYS A 251 1.98 -14.97 26.39
C LYS A 251 3.28 -14.79 27.16
N GLN A 252 3.24 -14.26 28.38
CA GLN A 252 4.44 -14.20 29.23
C GLN A 252 5.09 -15.58 29.34
N GLY A 253 6.41 -15.63 29.18
CA GLY A 253 7.18 -16.87 29.13
C GLY A 253 7.32 -17.51 27.74
N SER A 254 6.59 -17.06 26.73
CA SER A 254 6.79 -17.50 25.35
C SER A 254 8.15 -17.04 24.82
N ALA A 255 8.89 -17.94 24.14
CA ALA A 255 10.22 -17.64 23.66
C ALA A 255 10.21 -16.57 22.57
N TYR A 256 11.22 -15.70 22.59
CA TYR A 256 11.52 -14.82 21.47
C TYR A 256 12.08 -15.63 20.29
N VAL A 257 11.54 -15.40 19.11
CA VAL A 257 12.06 -15.95 17.84
C VAL A 257 11.95 -14.86 16.77
N TRP A 258 13.01 -14.63 16.03
CA TRP A 258 13.05 -13.68 14.92
C TRP A 258 11.97 -13.98 13.88
N GLY A 259 11.14 -12.98 13.55
CA GLY A 259 10.02 -13.13 12.64
C GLY A 259 8.85 -13.97 13.19
N GLY A 260 8.86 -14.25 14.48
CA GLY A 260 7.78 -14.99 15.14
C GLY A 260 6.54 -14.13 15.33
N ASP A 261 5.38 -14.58 14.82
CA ASP A 261 4.09 -13.89 14.90
C ASP A 261 3.00 -14.73 15.61
N GLY A 262 3.44 -15.68 16.48
CA GLY A 262 2.57 -16.47 17.33
C GLY A 262 2.07 -17.79 16.69
N PRO A 263 1.25 -18.54 17.38
CA PRO A 263 0.77 -18.36 18.76
C PRO A 263 1.74 -18.82 19.86
N ILE A 264 2.90 -19.44 19.52
CA ILE A 264 3.83 -20.08 20.47
C ILE A 264 5.07 -19.21 20.72
N THR A 265 5.64 -18.64 19.68
CA THR A 265 6.86 -17.82 19.72
C THR A 265 6.61 -16.48 19.06
N PHE A 266 7.32 -15.46 19.49
CA PHE A 266 7.09 -14.09 19.05
C PHE A 266 8.40 -13.33 18.88
N ASP A 267 8.43 -12.38 17.91
CA ASP A 267 9.27 -11.20 18.02
C ASP A 267 8.45 -10.02 18.56
N CYS A 268 9.07 -8.84 18.66
CA CYS A 268 8.43 -7.68 19.29
C CYS A 268 7.17 -7.24 18.55
N SER A 269 7.24 -7.05 17.25
CA SER A 269 6.12 -6.60 16.40
C SER A 269 5.12 -7.72 16.11
N GLY A 270 5.57 -8.97 16.07
CA GLY A 270 4.70 -10.14 15.94
C GLY A 270 3.82 -10.39 17.17
N LEU A 271 4.32 -10.11 18.38
CA LEU A 271 3.49 -10.16 19.59
C LEU A 271 2.36 -9.12 19.53
N VAL A 272 2.68 -7.89 19.12
CA VAL A 272 1.67 -6.82 18.97
C VAL A 272 0.66 -7.21 17.90
N LYS A 273 1.12 -7.58 16.71
CA LYS A 273 0.25 -8.00 15.58
C LYS A 273 -0.70 -9.11 16.01
N TRP A 274 -0.15 -10.20 16.56
CA TRP A 274 -0.95 -11.35 16.99
C TRP A 274 -1.97 -10.97 18.08
N ALA A 275 -1.58 -10.18 19.06
CA ALA A 275 -2.47 -9.80 20.15
C ALA A 275 -3.66 -8.95 19.66
N PHE A 276 -3.43 -8.02 18.75
CA PHE A 276 -4.49 -7.22 18.14
C PHE A 276 -5.38 -8.04 17.21
N GLU A 277 -4.83 -8.98 16.43
CA GLU A 277 -5.63 -9.92 15.62
C GLU A 277 -6.58 -10.76 16.50
N GLN A 278 -6.07 -11.32 17.61
CA GLN A 278 -6.92 -12.07 18.55
C GLN A 278 -7.94 -11.18 19.26
N ALA A 279 -7.68 -9.88 19.39
CA ALA A 279 -8.63 -8.90 19.91
C ALA A 279 -9.68 -8.44 18.87
N GLY A 280 -9.63 -8.98 17.64
CA GLY A 280 -10.57 -8.67 16.56
C GLY A 280 -10.13 -7.56 15.61
N MET A 281 -8.90 -7.09 15.71
CA MET A 281 -8.31 -6.09 14.78
C MET A 281 -7.25 -6.75 13.90
N ALA A 282 -7.69 -7.28 12.76
CA ALA A 282 -6.80 -7.84 11.75
C ALA A 282 -6.14 -6.75 10.89
N GLY A 283 -5.03 -7.10 10.23
CA GLY A 283 -4.38 -6.25 9.24
C GLY A 283 -3.28 -5.33 9.79
N LEU A 284 -2.83 -5.51 11.03
CA LEU A 284 -1.62 -4.85 11.49
C LEU A 284 -0.40 -5.38 10.69
N PRO A 285 0.46 -4.48 10.19
CA PRO A 285 1.73 -4.88 9.57
C PRO A 285 2.63 -5.58 10.60
N HIS A 286 3.64 -6.32 10.12
CA HIS A 286 4.62 -6.97 11.02
C HIS A 286 5.85 -6.08 11.27
N SER A 287 5.81 -4.81 10.87
CA SER A 287 6.86 -3.84 11.15
C SER A 287 6.51 -2.97 12.35
N ALA A 288 7.41 -2.89 13.34
CA ALA A 288 7.27 -2.03 14.52
C ALA A 288 7.10 -0.55 14.14
N GLU A 289 7.83 -0.08 13.11
CA GLU A 289 7.73 1.29 12.62
C GLU A 289 6.36 1.58 12.01
N GLU A 290 5.81 0.67 11.21
CA GLU A 290 4.49 0.84 10.61
C GLU A 290 3.37 0.72 11.66
N GLN A 291 3.49 -0.22 12.61
CA GLN A 291 2.55 -0.32 13.74
C GLN A 291 2.50 0.99 14.55
N ALA A 292 3.67 1.56 14.85
CA ALA A 292 3.75 2.84 15.56
C ALA A 292 3.09 4.00 14.81
N ARG A 293 3.10 3.97 13.46
CA ARG A 293 2.50 4.99 12.59
C ARG A 293 1.01 4.81 12.35
N MET A 294 0.46 3.61 12.50
CA MET A 294 -0.96 3.35 12.27
C MET A 294 -1.88 4.06 13.26
N GLY A 295 -1.41 4.26 14.49
CA GLY A 295 -2.18 4.89 15.54
C GLY A 295 -2.03 6.42 15.59
N ARG A 296 -2.93 7.06 16.33
CA ARG A 296 -2.73 8.47 16.69
C ARG A 296 -1.64 8.58 17.76
N SER A 297 -0.77 9.59 17.64
CA SER A 297 0.26 9.88 18.66
C SER A 297 -0.40 10.23 20.00
N VAL A 298 0.17 9.74 21.10
CA VAL A 298 -0.27 10.02 22.47
C VAL A 298 0.89 10.56 23.30
N GLY A 299 0.59 11.49 24.22
CA GLY A 299 1.54 11.97 25.21
C GLY A 299 1.77 10.95 26.32
N ARG A 300 2.91 11.05 27.01
CA ARG A 300 3.23 10.16 28.13
C ARG A 300 2.20 10.22 29.27
N SER A 301 1.63 11.41 29.52
CA SER A 301 0.57 11.61 30.53
C SER A 301 -0.78 11.00 30.14
N ASP A 302 -0.98 10.73 28.84
CA ASP A 302 -2.27 10.29 28.30
C ASP A 302 -2.27 8.78 27.95
N LEU A 303 -1.17 8.08 28.28
CA LEU A 303 -1.02 6.67 28.04
C LEU A 303 -2.08 5.85 28.77
N GLN A 304 -2.68 4.91 28.06
CA GLN A 304 -3.66 3.96 28.56
C GLN A 304 -3.23 2.53 28.20
N PRO A 305 -3.64 1.53 29.00
CA PRO A 305 -3.41 0.13 28.65
C PRO A 305 -3.88 -0.18 27.22
N GLY A 306 -3.01 -0.82 26.44
CA GLY A 306 -3.23 -1.10 25.03
C GLY A 306 -2.54 -0.14 24.06
N ASP A 307 -2.01 1.02 24.53
CA ASP A 307 -1.19 1.89 23.71
C ASP A 307 0.14 1.23 23.36
N LEU A 308 0.68 1.56 22.18
CA LEU A 308 1.95 1.04 21.72
C LEU A 308 3.10 1.93 22.17
N ILE A 309 4.18 1.31 22.60
CA ILE A 309 5.45 1.94 22.98
C ILE A 309 6.50 1.49 21.98
N ALA A 310 6.95 2.40 21.13
CA ALA A 310 7.99 2.16 20.14
C ALA A 310 9.33 2.75 20.58
N LEU A 311 10.41 1.97 20.42
CA LEU A 311 11.74 2.29 20.91
C LEU A 311 12.74 2.43 19.77
N TYR A 312 13.79 3.22 20.06
CA TYR A 312 14.98 3.46 19.23
C TYR A 312 14.72 4.35 18.00
N SER A 313 15.81 4.81 17.38
CA SER A 313 15.79 5.55 16.12
C SER A 313 16.90 5.02 15.20
N PRO A 314 16.57 4.36 14.07
CA PRO A 314 15.21 4.06 13.61
C PRO A 314 14.44 3.14 14.58
N ILE A 315 13.11 3.16 14.53
CA ILE A 315 12.25 2.28 15.33
C ILE A 315 12.57 0.83 14.96
N SER A 316 12.99 0.04 15.97
CA SER A 316 13.32 -1.37 15.78
C SER A 316 12.75 -2.27 16.88
N HIS A 317 12.00 -1.68 17.82
CA HIS A 317 11.37 -2.43 18.90
C HIS A 317 10.04 -1.81 19.29
N ILE A 318 9.07 -2.64 19.69
CA ILE A 318 7.74 -2.22 20.08
C ILE A 318 7.16 -3.16 21.15
N GLY A 319 6.25 -2.64 21.96
CA GLY A 319 5.47 -3.41 22.92
C GLY A 319 4.19 -2.70 23.26
N ILE A 320 3.36 -3.33 24.11
CA ILE A 320 2.04 -2.84 24.50
C ILE A 320 2.10 -2.33 25.93
N TYR A 321 1.71 -1.08 26.15
CA TYR A 321 1.61 -0.48 27.46
C TYR A 321 0.52 -1.17 28.31
N VAL A 322 0.82 -1.45 29.57
CA VAL A 322 -0.09 -2.18 30.48
C VAL A 322 -0.44 -1.38 31.76
N GLY A 323 -0.05 -0.10 31.81
CA GLY A 323 -0.27 0.74 32.99
C GLY A 323 0.98 0.88 33.88
N ASP A 324 0.96 1.81 34.80
CA ASP A 324 1.98 2.03 35.86
C ASP A 324 3.42 2.15 35.35
N GLY A 325 3.62 2.66 34.12
CA GLY A 325 4.92 2.78 33.50
C GLY A 325 5.51 1.44 33.04
N LEU A 326 4.69 0.39 32.91
CA LEU A 326 5.05 -0.95 32.49
C LEU A 326 4.54 -1.23 31.05
N TYR A 327 5.23 -2.10 30.32
CA TYR A 327 4.79 -2.60 29.04
C TYR A 327 5.14 -4.08 28.87
N VAL A 328 4.31 -4.82 28.13
CA VAL A 328 4.56 -6.20 27.73
C VAL A 328 5.21 -6.22 26.36
N ASN A 329 6.30 -6.99 26.23
CA ASN A 329 7.03 -7.10 24.98
C ASN A 329 7.74 -8.45 24.86
N ALA A 330 8.17 -8.78 23.63
CA ALA A 330 9.12 -9.85 23.35
C ALA A 330 10.48 -9.18 23.09
N PRO A 331 11.44 -9.19 24.07
CA PRO A 331 12.53 -8.22 24.06
C PRO A 331 13.65 -8.54 23.09
N GLN A 332 14.16 -9.78 23.05
CA GLN A 332 15.35 -10.13 22.24
C GLN A 332 15.62 -11.63 22.20
N SER A 333 16.52 -12.05 21.31
CA SER A 333 16.93 -13.45 21.16
C SER A 333 17.48 -14.03 22.48
N GLY A 334 16.98 -15.21 22.82
CA GLY A 334 17.34 -15.92 24.06
C GLY A 334 16.49 -15.51 25.27
N ASP A 335 15.60 -14.55 25.12
CA ASP A 335 14.67 -14.07 26.15
C ASP A 335 13.24 -14.53 25.85
N VAL A 336 12.30 -14.14 26.71
CA VAL A 336 10.89 -14.52 26.62
C VAL A 336 9.99 -13.28 26.69
N VAL A 337 8.76 -13.42 26.26
CA VAL A 337 7.73 -12.40 26.47
C VAL A 337 7.60 -12.11 27.96
N LYS A 338 7.73 -10.85 28.34
CA LYS A 338 7.69 -10.40 29.73
C LYS A 338 7.19 -8.98 29.88
N VAL A 339 6.86 -8.61 31.10
CA VAL A 339 6.50 -7.25 31.49
C VAL A 339 7.71 -6.61 32.15
N VAL A 340 8.06 -5.42 31.68
CA VAL A 340 9.18 -4.64 32.20
C VAL A 340 8.83 -3.15 32.26
N PRO A 341 9.55 -2.34 33.06
CA PRO A 341 9.41 -0.89 33.03
C PRO A 341 9.73 -0.32 31.63
N VAL A 342 8.93 0.67 31.20
CA VAL A 342 9.17 1.37 29.94
C VAL A 342 10.52 2.12 30.00
N PRO A 343 11.45 1.86 29.07
CA PRO A 343 12.75 2.53 29.04
C PRO A 343 12.60 3.93 28.42
N TRP A 344 12.08 4.88 29.17
CA TRP A 344 11.62 6.20 28.69
C TRP A 344 12.67 6.97 27.87
N ARG A 345 13.96 6.77 28.10
CA ARG A 345 15.04 7.42 27.34
C ARG A 345 15.16 6.89 25.91
N GLN A 346 14.62 5.73 25.65
CA GLN A 346 14.70 5.04 24.34
C GLN A 346 13.37 5.11 23.57
N VAL A 347 12.32 5.67 24.18
CA VAL A 347 11.00 5.81 23.54
C VAL A 347 11.09 6.86 22.44
N THR A 348 10.74 6.47 21.23
CA THR A 348 10.72 7.32 20.05
C THR A 348 9.28 7.71 19.69
N ALA A 349 8.33 6.79 19.85
CA ALA A 349 6.92 7.06 19.58
C ALA A 349 6.02 6.32 20.58
N MET A 350 4.87 6.93 20.84
CA MET A 350 3.78 6.33 21.58
C MET A 350 2.50 6.55 20.77
N SER A 351 1.75 5.48 20.51
CA SER A 351 0.56 5.58 19.67
C SER A 351 -0.59 4.73 20.18
N ARG A 352 -1.82 5.18 19.90
CA ARG A 352 -3.06 4.47 20.21
C ARG A 352 -3.73 4.02 18.93
N ILE A 353 -4.00 2.74 18.82
CA ILE A 353 -4.75 2.11 17.74
C ILE A 353 -6.18 1.83 18.22
N GLY A 354 -7.16 2.24 17.44
CA GLY A 354 -8.59 2.02 17.73
C GLY A 354 -9.36 3.26 18.11
#